data_068b66fbc7971048ab0e37246f2356a5
#
_entry.id   068b66fbc7971048ab0e37246f2356a5
#
_cell.length_a   1.000
_cell.length_b   1.000
_cell.length_c   1.000
_cell.angle_alpha   90.00
_cell.angle_beta   90.00
_cell.angle_gamma   90.00
#
_symmetry.space_group_name_H-M   'P 1'
#
loop_
_entity.id
_entity.type
_entity.pdbx_description
1 polymer ?
#
loop_
_entity_poly.entity_id
_entity_poly.type
_entity_poly.pdbx_seq_one_letter_code
_entity_poly.pdbx_strand_id
1 'polypeptide(L)'
;MTGTKQIVLIILTVSLLTGCDFISNTFKYNDITKEFTEALLKEDYNKCVNLMAMNHEMAKNTNIDTMKLGLANFRKVIVNNWGTALEYSFMKSEKKFSTTEADNTPPNTTLVFTEFNNKKDFGVLEVLFDDESQKILNIRTLEVKAPIPTMTLFWLFGLIAICIPIFNIYVIRQIKRSNLKKKWLKYIAVIFLNTPAITYAAVHGLSFKLINLQILLGISFGYMGYLNSYWTFGIPLGGLYWFWKLRQQKNEVPETETTTEQNIEEEPLHHNVTPTAE
;
A
#
# COMPACT_ATOMS: atom_id res chain seq x y z
N MET A 1 -19.27 21.79 20.31
CA MET A 1 -18.88 20.66 19.44
C MET A 1 -18.84 20.99 17.94
N THR A 2 -19.24 22.13 17.47
CA THR A 2 -19.22 22.56 16.05
C THR A 2 -17.85 23.06 15.59
N GLY A 3 -17.09 23.76 16.43
CA GLY A 3 -15.79 24.33 16.06
C GLY A 3 -14.71 23.30 15.73
N THR A 4 -14.64 22.20 16.48
CA THR A 4 -13.62 21.15 16.25
C THR A 4 -13.81 20.45 14.90
N LYS A 5 -15.07 20.22 14.48
CA LYS A 5 -15.37 19.62 13.17
C LYS A 5 -14.99 20.54 12.02
N GLN A 6 -15.20 21.86 12.19
CA GLN A 6 -14.82 22.85 11.18
C GLN A 6 -13.30 22.97 11.04
N ILE A 7 -12.56 22.95 12.17
CA ILE A 7 -11.09 22.97 12.15
C ILE A 7 -10.54 21.72 11.45
N VAL A 8 -11.06 20.53 11.76
CA VAL A 8 -10.64 19.28 11.09
C VAL A 8 -10.95 19.32 9.59
N LEU A 9 -12.10 19.85 9.20
CA LEU A 9 -12.47 20.00 7.79
C LEU A 9 -11.54 20.98 7.07
N ILE A 10 -11.19 22.11 7.69
CA ILE A 10 -10.26 23.09 7.11
C ILE A 10 -8.87 22.47 6.94
N ILE A 11 -8.35 21.78 7.95
CA ILE A 11 -7.05 21.10 7.88
C ILE A 11 -7.06 20.06 6.74
N LEU A 12 -8.13 19.27 6.64
CA LEU A 12 -8.27 18.27 5.58
C LEU A 12 -8.32 18.92 4.19
N THR A 13 -9.05 20.04 4.04
CA THR A 13 -9.16 20.78 2.78
C THR A 13 -7.84 21.41 2.38
N VAL A 14 -7.11 22.02 3.31
CA VAL A 14 -5.76 22.58 3.07
C VAL A 14 -4.77 21.48 2.68
N SER A 15 -4.80 20.33 3.35
CA SER A 15 -3.94 19.19 3.02
C SER A 15 -4.23 18.62 1.62
N LEU A 16 -5.48 18.64 1.17
CA LEU A 16 -5.87 18.22 -0.18
C LEU A 16 -5.40 19.23 -1.25
N LEU A 17 -5.45 20.53 -0.97
CA LEU A 17 -5.05 21.57 -1.92
C LEU A 17 -3.53 21.61 -2.14
N THR A 18 -2.72 21.40 -1.10
CA THR A 18 -1.26 21.37 -1.20
C THR A 18 -0.73 20.12 -1.91
N GLY A 19 -1.53 19.05 -2.01
CA GLY A 19 -1.15 17.82 -2.70
C GLY A 19 -1.30 17.87 -4.23
N CYS A 20 -2.13 18.78 -4.77
CA CYS A 20 -2.44 18.79 -6.20
C CYS A 20 -1.24 19.11 -7.09
N ASP A 21 -0.41 20.08 -6.72
CA ASP A 21 0.77 20.47 -7.50
C ASP A 21 1.84 19.37 -7.51
N PHE A 22 2.06 18.71 -6.37
CA PHE A 22 2.99 17.59 -6.29
C PHE A 22 2.55 16.42 -7.17
N ILE A 23 1.26 16.08 -7.18
CA ILE A 23 0.70 15.01 -8.01
C ILE A 23 0.80 15.37 -9.49
N SER A 24 0.41 16.58 -9.87
CA SER A 24 0.48 17.06 -11.26
C SER A 24 1.92 17.05 -11.79
N ASN A 25 2.87 17.56 -10.99
CA ASN A 25 4.28 17.59 -11.36
C ASN A 25 4.86 16.18 -11.48
N THR A 26 4.43 15.24 -10.66
CA THR A 26 4.88 13.84 -10.68
C THR A 26 4.66 13.19 -12.05
N PHE A 27 3.48 13.32 -12.64
CA PHE A 27 3.21 12.78 -13.98
C PHE A 27 4.04 13.48 -15.06
N LYS A 28 4.14 14.81 -14.99
CA LYS A 28 4.97 15.58 -15.91
C LYS A 28 6.46 15.18 -15.85
N TYR A 29 6.99 14.95 -14.66
CA TYR A 29 8.38 14.51 -14.49
C TYR A 29 8.62 13.12 -15.07
N ASN A 30 7.65 12.23 -14.97
CA ASN A 30 7.74 10.93 -15.64
C ASN A 30 7.80 11.06 -17.17
N ASP A 31 6.99 11.93 -17.75
CA ASP A 31 6.98 12.18 -19.20
C ASP A 31 8.29 12.80 -19.66
N ILE A 32 8.84 13.77 -18.91
CA ILE A 32 10.15 14.38 -19.18
C ILE A 32 11.27 13.32 -19.08
N THR A 33 11.22 12.44 -18.09
CA THR A 33 12.19 11.35 -17.94
C THR A 33 12.17 10.42 -19.17
N LYS A 34 10.98 10.06 -19.64
CA LYS A 34 10.79 9.25 -20.84
C LYS A 34 11.34 9.98 -22.07
N GLU A 35 10.96 11.24 -22.27
CA GLU A 35 11.43 12.06 -23.39
C GLU A 35 12.95 12.19 -23.43
N PHE A 36 13.56 12.46 -22.25
CA PHE A 36 15.01 12.51 -22.08
C PHE A 36 15.66 11.19 -22.47
N THR A 37 15.15 10.07 -21.98
CA THR A 37 15.74 8.75 -22.23
C THR A 37 15.59 8.35 -23.70
N GLU A 38 14.47 8.66 -24.33
CA GLU A 38 14.28 8.46 -25.77
C GLU A 38 15.26 9.30 -26.61
N ALA A 39 15.46 10.56 -26.23
CA ALA A 39 16.46 11.44 -26.90
C ALA A 39 17.88 10.91 -26.70
N LEU A 40 18.21 10.47 -25.48
CA LEU A 40 19.49 9.87 -25.16
C LEU A 40 19.78 8.63 -26.01
N LEU A 41 18.80 7.73 -26.14
CA LEU A 41 18.93 6.50 -26.96
C LEU A 41 19.14 6.82 -28.44
N LYS A 42 18.52 7.90 -28.94
CA LYS A 42 18.66 8.41 -30.33
C LYS A 42 19.91 9.27 -30.54
N GLU A 43 20.77 9.43 -29.52
CA GLU A 43 21.99 10.27 -29.54
C GLU A 43 21.70 11.77 -29.73
N ASP A 44 20.45 12.22 -29.48
CA ASP A 44 20.08 13.64 -29.50
C ASP A 44 20.47 14.30 -28.17
N TYR A 45 21.78 14.48 -27.98
CA TYR A 45 22.34 15.08 -26.77
C TYR A 45 21.95 16.57 -26.62
N ASN A 46 21.65 17.26 -27.71
CA ASN A 46 21.16 18.65 -27.64
C ASN A 46 19.79 18.69 -26.97
N LYS A 47 18.90 17.80 -27.37
CA LYS A 47 17.60 17.66 -26.73
C LYS A 47 17.73 17.27 -25.26
N CYS A 48 18.64 16.34 -24.92
CA CYS A 48 18.90 15.97 -23.53
C CYS A 48 19.33 17.19 -22.70
N VAL A 49 20.29 18.00 -23.18
CA VAL A 49 20.74 19.21 -22.51
C VAL A 49 19.62 20.23 -22.33
N ASN A 50 18.73 20.41 -23.32
CA ASN A 50 17.57 21.29 -23.23
C ASN A 50 16.56 20.89 -22.16
N LEU A 51 16.46 19.59 -21.83
CA LEU A 51 15.62 19.06 -20.77
C LEU A 51 16.29 19.14 -19.38
N MET A 52 17.57 19.54 -19.33
CA MET A 52 18.32 19.69 -18.07
C MET A 52 18.24 21.14 -17.56
N ALA A 53 18.29 21.29 -16.23
CA ALA A 53 18.23 22.57 -15.52
C ALA A 53 19.59 23.29 -15.51
N MET A 54 20.08 23.68 -16.70
CA MET A 54 21.41 24.28 -16.87
C MET A 54 21.59 25.60 -16.15
N ASN A 55 20.52 26.33 -15.82
CA ASN A 55 20.55 27.60 -15.10
C ASN A 55 20.56 27.46 -13.58
N HIS A 56 20.34 26.24 -13.07
CA HIS A 56 20.36 25.96 -11.64
C HIS A 56 21.79 26.06 -11.08
N GLU A 57 21.96 26.50 -9.84
CA GLU A 57 23.29 26.70 -9.22
C GLU A 57 24.18 25.45 -9.26
N MET A 58 23.58 24.26 -9.11
CA MET A 58 24.29 22.97 -9.18
C MET A 58 24.87 22.67 -10.57
N ALA A 59 24.30 23.25 -11.63
CA ALA A 59 24.72 23.03 -13.02
C ALA A 59 25.49 24.22 -13.64
N LYS A 60 25.50 25.37 -12.97
CA LYS A 60 25.95 26.66 -13.52
C LYS A 60 27.38 26.66 -14.08
N ASN A 61 28.25 25.80 -13.57
CA ASN A 61 29.67 25.71 -14.00
C ASN A 61 29.92 24.48 -14.89
N THR A 62 28.88 23.80 -15.36
CA THR A 62 29.06 22.59 -16.13
C THR A 62 29.33 22.94 -17.60
N ASN A 63 30.44 22.45 -18.14
CA ASN A 63 30.74 22.57 -19.56
C ASN A 63 29.82 21.66 -20.36
N ILE A 64 29.15 22.21 -21.39
CA ILE A 64 28.18 21.48 -22.24
C ILE A 64 28.81 20.30 -22.97
N ASP A 65 30.05 20.44 -23.46
CA ASP A 65 30.74 19.37 -24.17
C ASP A 65 31.10 18.20 -23.24
N THR A 66 31.58 18.55 -22.02
CA THR A 66 31.80 17.51 -20.98
C THR A 66 30.51 16.82 -20.59
N MET A 67 29.40 17.57 -20.50
CA MET A 67 28.09 16.98 -20.23
C MET A 67 27.66 16.03 -21.35
N LYS A 68 27.77 16.42 -22.62
CA LYS A 68 27.43 15.56 -23.76
C LYS A 68 28.28 14.27 -23.78
N LEU A 69 29.57 14.37 -23.40
CA LEU A 69 30.42 13.19 -23.24
C LEU A 69 29.92 12.28 -22.11
N GLY A 70 29.50 12.88 -20.98
CA GLY A 70 28.87 12.15 -19.88
C GLY A 70 27.58 11.44 -20.31
N LEU A 71 26.72 12.12 -21.06
CA LEU A 71 25.49 11.55 -21.63
C LEU A 71 25.80 10.39 -22.61
N ALA A 72 26.82 10.52 -23.44
CA ALA A 72 27.23 9.44 -24.34
C ALA A 72 27.71 8.19 -23.56
N ASN A 73 28.45 8.39 -22.46
CA ASN A 73 28.86 7.28 -21.59
C ASN A 73 27.65 6.69 -20.83
N PHE A 74 26.72 7.51 -20.35
CA PHE A 74 25.50 7.04 -19.72
C PHE A 74 24.65 6.21 -20.68
N ARG A 75 24.49 6.67 -21.93
CA ARG A 75 23.83 5.90 -23.00
C ARG A 75 24.49 4.53 -23.20
N LYS A 76 25.83 4.47 -23.25
CA LYS A 76 26.54 3.17 -23.37
C LYS A 76 26.19 2.22 -22.25
N VAL A 77 26.09 2.71 -21.01
CA VAL A 77 25.69 1.87 -19.85
C VAL A 77 24.28 1.31 -20.06
N ILE A 78 23.32 2.15 -20.47
CA ILE A 78 21.93 1.72 -20.71
C ILE A 78 21.87 0.72 -21.86
N VAL A 79 22.46 1.04 -23.00
CA VAL A 79 22.40 0.19 -24.21
C VAL A 79 23.08 -1.16 -23.98
N ASN A 80 24.23 -1.19 -23.31
CA ASN A 80 24.95 -2.43 -23.02
C ASN A 80 24.19 -3.35 -22.07
N ASN A 81 23.39 -2.79 -21.15
CA ASN A 81 22.67 -3.57 -20.17
C ASN A 81 21.27 -3.98 -20.63
N TRP A 82 20.54 -3.11 -21.33
CA TRP A 82 19.13 -3.32 -21.66
C TRP A 82 18.78 -3.15 -23.14
N GLY A 83 19.71 -2.68 -23.98
CA GLY A 83 19.45 -2.38 -25.38
C GLY A 83 18.78 -1.02 -25.60
N THR A 84 18.17 -0.86 -26.78
CA THR A 84 17.56 0.42 -27.20
C THR A 84 16.03 0.41 -27.21
N ALA A 85 15.41 -0.77 -27.17
CA ALA A 85 13.94 -0.92 -27.18
C ALA A 85 13.46 -1.06 -25.74
N LEU A 86 13.10 0.06 -25.11
CA LEU A 86 12.72 0.12 -23.70
C LEU A 86 11.25 0.52 -23.55
N GLU A 87 10.58 -0.13 -22.61
CA GLU A 87 9.25 0.26 -22.09
C GLU A 87 9.44 0.94 -20.74
N TYR A 88 8.66 1.97 -20.46
CA TYR A 88 8.80 2.79 -19.26
C TYR A 88 7.55 2.71 -18.39
N SER A 89 7.75 2.64 -17.09
CA SER A 89 6.68 2.65 -16.09
C SER A 89 7.07 3.57 -14.94
N PHE A 90 6.18 4.46 -14.56
CA PHE A 90 6.36 5.29 -13.36
C PHE A 90 6.34 4.42 -12.11
N MET A 91 7.28 4.64 -11.20
CA MET A 91 7.31 3.96 -9.90
C MET A 91 6.80 4.86 -8.78
N LYS A 92 7.53 5.93 -8.48
CA LYS A 92 7.21 6.87 -7.41
C LYS A 92 7.91 8.20 -7.59
N SER A 93 7.41 9.23 -6.92
CA SER A 93 8.15 10.46 -6.63
C SER A 93 8.22 10.68 -5.13
N GLU A 94 9.31 11.25 -4.65
CA GLU A 94 9.51 11.49 -3.23
C GLU A 94 10.37 12.73 -2.97
N LYS A 95 10.16 13.32 -1.78
CA LYS A 95 11.10 14.26 -1.17
C LYS A 95 11.63 13.61 0.09
N LYS A 96 12.94 13.39 0.16
CA LYS A 96 13.56 12.78 1.33
C LYS A 96 13.89 13.83 2.36
N PHE A 97 13.46 13.59 3.60
CA PHE A 97 13.82 14.39 4.76
C PHE A 97 14.53 13.48 5.76
N SER A 98 15.79 13.73 6.00
CA SER A 98 16.61 12.98 6.96
C SER A 98 17.25 13.96 7.97
N THR A 99 17.62 13.45 9.12
CA THR A 99 18.45 14.18 10.08
C THR A 99 19.89 14.34 9.59
N THR A 100 20.31 13.56 8.59
CA THR A 100 21.60 13.65 7.92
C THR A 100 21.43 14.46 6.63
N GLU A 101 22.07 15.64 6.51
CA GLU A 101 21.92 16.51 5.35
C GLU A 101 22.23 15.81 4.01
N ALA A 102 23.23 14.93 3.99
CA ALA A 102 23.63 14.20 2.79
C ALA A 102 22.52 13.28 2.22
N ASP A 103 21.54 12.87 3.05
CA ASP A 103 20.45 11.99 2.67
C ASP A 103 19.17 12.76 2.27
N ASN A 104 19.19 14.09 2.41
CA ASN A 104 18.06 14.94 2.07
C ASN A 104 17.97 15.20 0.57
N THR A 105 16.75 15.25 0.07
CA THR A 105 16.52 15.87 -1.23
C THR A 105 16.78 17.38 -1.11
N PRO A 106 17.59 18.02 -2.00
CA PRO A 106 17.81 19.44 -1.96
C PRO A 106 16.50 20.25 -1.92
N PRO A 107 16.47 21.43 -1.30
CA PRO A 107 15.29 22.28 -1.30
C PRO A 107 14.79 22.53 -2.73
N ASN A 108 13.48 22.66 -2.90
CA ASN A 108 12.82 22.86 -4.20
C ASN A 108 13.17 21.83 -5.28
N THR A 109 13.48 20.59 -4.86
CA THR A 109 13.71 19.50 -5.79
C THR A 109 12.82 18.30 -5.48
N THR A 110 12.54 17.51 -6.51
CA THR A 110 11.77 16.26 -6.39
C THR A 110 12.54 15.13 -7.02
N LEU A 111 12.63 14.02 -6.29
CA LEU A 111 13.26 12.79 -6.74
C LEU A 111 12.21 11.88 -7.37
N VAL A 112 12.41 11.47 -8.60
CA VAL A 112 11.50 10.61 -9.37
C VAL A 112 12.19 9.30 -9.71
N PHE A 113 11.47 8.20 -9.56
CA PHE A 113 11.92 6.88 -9.95
C PHE A 113 11.07 6.38 -11.10
N THR A 114 11.71 6.03 -12.19
CA THR A 114 11.07 5.47 -13.38
C THR A 114 11.70 4.12 -13.68
N GLU A 115 10.88 3.08 -13.71
CA GLU A 115 11.30 1.76 -14.14
C GLU A 115 11.27 1.67 -15.66
N PHE A 116 12.24 0.99 -16.21
CA PHE A 116 12.30 0.68 -17.63
C PHE A 116 12.67 -0.79 -17.83
N ASN A 117 12.21 -1.38 -18.93
CA ASN A 117 12.47 -2.78 -19.22
C ASN A 117 12.59 -3.03 -20.72
N ASN A 118 13.24 -4.15 -21.05
CA ASN A 118 13.41 -4.65 -22.42
C ASN A 118 12.64 -5.97 -22.66
N LYS A 119 11.58 -6.24 -21.89
CA LYS A 119 10.79 -7.49 -21.85
C LYS A 119 11.50 -8.68 -21.22
N LYS A 120 12.79 -8.60 -20.92
CA LYS A 120 13.58 -9.66 -20.27
C LYS A 120 14.09 -9.18 -18.91
N ASP A 121 14.77 -8.07 -18.92
CA ASP A 121 15.38 -7.47 -17.74
C ASP A 121 14.80 -6.07 -17.52
N PHE A 122 14.75 -5.63 -16.27
CA PHE A 122 14.36 -4.27 -15.92
C PHE A 122 15.49 -3.52 -15.19
N GLY A 123 15.41 -2.22 -15.22
CA GLY A 123 16.25 -1.30 -14.48
C GLY A 123 15.44 -0.13 -13.97
N VAL A 124 16.05 0.70 -13.12
CA VAL A 124 15.41 1.88 -12.53
C VAL A 124 16.26 3.11 -12.76
N LEU A 125 15.66 4.17 -13.28
CA LEU A 125 16.21 5.50 -13.34
C LEU A 125 15.82 6.26 -12.07
N GLU A 126 16.79 6.89 -11.46
CA GLU A 126 16.61 7.87 -10.41
C GLU A 126 16.90 9.24 -11.01
N VAL A 127 15.92 10.14 -10.99
CA VAL A 127 15.98 11.44 -11.64
C VAL A 127 15.63 12.51 -10.63
N LEU A 128 16.54 13.47 -10.45
CA LEU A 128 16.31 14.63 -9.61
C LEU A 128 15.86 15.79 -10.49
N PHE A 129 14.71 16.36 -10.16
CA PHE A 129 14.12 17.52 -10.84
C PHE A 129 14.24 18.77 -9.99
N ASP A 130 14.50 19.90 -10.63
CA ASP A 130 14.27 21.23 -10.11
C ASP A 130 12.78 21.57 -10.23
N ASP A 131 12.12 21.87 -9.11
CA ASP A 131 10.67 22.11 -9.08
C ASP A 131 10.30 23.46 -9.70
N GLU A 132 11.23 24.42 -9.76
CA GLU A 132 10.99 25.73 -10.33
C GLU A 132 10.99 25.69 -11.88
N SER A 133 12.05 25.17 -12.48
CA SER A 133 12.16 25.04 -13.94
C SER A 133 11.48 23.78 -14.48
N GLN A 134 11.15 22.83 -13.61
CA GLN A 134 10.64 21.48 -13.93
C GLN A 134 11.57 20.71 -14.88
N LYS A 135 12.87 20.92 -14.78
CA LYS A 135 13.92 20.28 -15.58
C LYS A 135 14.77 19.34 -14.75
N ILE A 136 15.49 18.47 -15.43
CA ILE A 136 16.36 17.47 -14.82
C ILE A 136 17.63 18.13 -14.28
N LEU A 137 17.92 17.97 -12.99
CA LEU A 137 19.19 18.34 -12.38
C LEU A 137 20.21 17.21 -12.45
N ASN A 138 19.76 15.98 -12.18
CA ASN A 138 20.62 14.81 -12.22
C ASN A 138 19.81 13.58 -12.63
N ILE A 139 20.47 12.66 -13.31
CA ILE A 139 19.91 11.38 -13.69
C ILE A 139 20.96 10.27 -13.57
N ARG A 140 20.56 9.16 -12.96
CA ARG A 140 21.41 7.97 -12.84
C ARG A 140 20.57 6.70 -12.89
N THR A 141 21.20 5.57 -13.25
CA THR A 141 20.61 4.27 -13.00
C THR A 141 20.84 3.88 -11.55
N LEU A 142 19.85 3.31 -10.90
CA LEU A 142 20.12 2.46 -9.75
C LEU A 142 20.87 1.23 -10.27
N GLU A 143 21.80 0.69 -9.49
CA GLU A 143 22.56 -0.52 -9.84
C GLU A 143 21.67 -1.78 -9.78
N VAL A 144 20.52 -1.72 -10.45
CA VAL A 144 19.54 -2.78 -10.51
C VAL A 144 19.42 -3.23 -11.96
N LYS A 145 19.93 -4.42 -12.24
CA LYS A 145 19.62 -5.19 -13.44
C LYS A 145 19.13 -6.54 -13.00
N ALA A 146 17.84 -6.77 -13.13
CA ALA A 146 17.22 -8.01 -12.69
C ALA A 146 16.23 -8.52 -13.77
N PRO A 147 16.03 -9.84 -13.87
CA PRO A 147 15.01 -10.37 -14.74
C PRO A 147 13.63 -9.92 -14.28
N ILE A 148 12.72 -9.74 -15.24
CA ILE A 148 11.33 -9.38 -14.95
C ILE A 148 10.68 -10.53 -14.16
N PRO A 149 10.17 -10.26 -12.93
CA PRO A 149 9.58 -11.29 -12.11
C PRO A 149 8.24 -11.76 -12.66
N THR A 150 7.91 -13.03 -12.43
CA THR A 150 6.59 -13.57 -12.77
C THR A 150 5.53 -13.03 -11.83
N MET A 151 4.71 -12.06 -12.30
CA MET A 151 3.68 -11.39 -11.50
C MET A 151 2.50 -12.28 -11.12
N THR A 152 2.39 -13.48 -11.69
CA THR A 152 1.30 -14.43 -11.35
C THR A 152 1.30 -14.79 -9.86
N LEU A 153 2.48 -15.12 -9.29
CA LEU A 153 2.60 -15.41 -7.86
C LEU A 153 2.31 -14.20 -7.00
N PHE A 154 2.70 -13.01 -7.44
CA PHE A 154 2.37 -11.76 -6.75
C PHE A 154 0.85 -11.57 -6.60
N TRP A 155 0.09 -11.76 -7.68
CA TRP A 155 -1.37 -11.63 -7.64
C TRP A 155 -2.05 -12.74 -6.86
N LEU A 156 -1.55 -13.97 -6.96
CA LEU A 156 -2.06 -15.10 -6.17
C LEU A 156 -1.87 -14.85 -4.67
N PHE A 157 -0.69 -14.34 -4.29
CA PHE A 157 -0.39 -13.97 -2.90
C PHE A 157 -1.28 -12.82 -2.42
N GLY A 158 -1.58 -11.86 -3.30
CA GLY A 158 -2.53 -10.78 -3.04
C GLY A 158 -3.94 -11.28 -2.74
N LEU A 159 -4.43 -12.29 -3.48
CA LEU A 159 -5.73 -12.90 -3.20
C LEU A 159 -5.77 -13.53 -1.80
N ILE A 160 -4.71 -14.24 -1.40
CA ILE A 160 -4.59 -14.80 -0.05
C ILE A 160 -4.58 -13.68 1.00
N ALA A 161 -3.79 -12.63 0.75
CA ALA A 161 -3.67 -11.49 1.66
C ALA A 161 -5.03 -10.81 1.91
N ILE A 162 -5.85 -10.60 0.87
CA ILE A 162 -7.19 -9.98 0.97
C ILE A 162 -8.16 -10.80 1.83
N CYS A 163 -8.00 -12.12 1.92
CA CYS A 163 -8.83 -12.95 2.79
C CYS A 163 -8.68 -12.59 4.28
N ILE A 164 -7.53 -12.06 4.70
CA ILE A 164 -7.26 -11.73 6.11
C ILE A 164 -8.15 -10.59 6.63
N PRO A 165 -8.21 -9.40 6.01
CA PRO A 165 -9.11 -8.34 6.45
C PRO A 165 -10.59 -8.74 6.36
N ILE A 166 -10.99 -9.53 5.35
CA ILE A 166 -12.36 -10.06 5.24
C ILE A 166 -12.67 -10.92 6.46
N PHE A 167 -11.78 -11.84 6.83
CA PHE A 167 -11.92 -12.67 8.02
C PHE A 167 -11.97 -11.83 9.30
N ASN A 168 -11.07 -10.85 9.47
CA ASN A 168 -11.04 -9.98 10.63
C ASN A 168 -12.34 -9.16 10.77
N ILE A 169 -12.87 -8.62 9.67
CA ILE A 169 -14.17 -7.91 9.64
C ILE A 169 -15.31 -8.86 10.03
N TYR A 170 -15.30 -10.10 9.53
CA TYR A 170 -16.28 -11.11 9.90
C TYR A 170 -16.27 -11.36 11.41
N VAL A 171 -15.10 -11.57 12.00
CA VAL A 171 -14.95 -11.80 13.46
C VAL A 171 -15.38 -10.58 14.26
N ILE A 172 -15.04 -9.35 13.85
CA ILE A 172 -15.50 -8.11 14.49
C ILE A 172 -17.03 -8.04 14.49
N ARG A 173 -17.70 -8.40 13.37
CA ARG A 173 -19.15 -8.46 13.29
C ARG A 173 -19.75 -9.50 14.25
N GLN A 174 -19.12 -10.66 14.39
CA GLN A 174 -19.55 -11.70 15.34
C GLN A 174 -19.40 -11.22 16.79
N ILE A 175 -18.27 -10.58 17.16
CA ILE A 175 -18.07 -9.98 18.48
C ILE A 175 -19.14 -8.90 18.76
N LYS A 176 -19.48 -8.06 17.76
CA LYS A 176 -20.52 -7.03 17.89
C LYS A 176 -21.87 -7.64 18.27
N ARG A 177 -22.24 -8.79 17.66
CA ARG A 177 -23.52 -9.49 17.88
C ARG A 177 -23.53 -10.36 19.14
N SER A 178 -22.37 -10.65 19.74
CA SER A 178 -22.26 -11.48 20.94
C SER A 178 -22.59 -10.71 22.22
N ASN A 179 -22.81 -11.42 23.34
CA ASN A 179 -23.02 -10.87 24.67
C ASN A 179 -21.71 -10.65 25.47
N LEU A 180 -20.56 -10.62 24.76
CA LEU A 180 -19.26 -10.44 25.40
C LEU A 180 -19.10 -9.06 26.06
N LYS A 181 -18.54 -9.04 27.26
CA LYS A 181 -18.18 -7.79 27.97
C LYS A 181 -16.92 -7.18 27.34
N LYS A 182 -16.72 -5.86 27.46
CA LYS A 182 -15.54 -5.10 27.01
C LYS A 182 -15.19 -5.39 25.53
N LYS A 183 -16.15 -5.29 24.62
CA LYS A 183 -15.99 -5.59 23.17
C LYS A 183 -14.86 -4.80 22.51
N TRP A 184 -14.60 -3.56 22.95
CA TRP A 184 -13.57 -2.70 22.37
C TRP A 184 -12.15 -3.29 22.46
N LEU A 185 -11.81 -3.94 23.62
CA LEU A 185 -10.52 -4.63 23.78
C LEU A 185 -10.36 -5.80 22.78
N LYS A 186 -11.48 -6.46 22.47
CA LYS A 186 -11.50 -7.56 21.51
C LYS A 186 -11.31 -7.08 20.09
N TYR A 187 -11.88 -5.92 19.74
CA TYR A 187 -11.64 -5.29 18.45
C TYR A 187 -10.16 -4.91 18.29
N ILE A 188 -9.55 -4.32 19.32
CA ILE A 188 -8.12 -4.02 19.32
C ILE A 188 -7.30 -5.28 19.09
N ALA A 189 -7.61 -6.37 19.80
CA ALA A 189 -6.91 -7.65 19.61
C ALA A 189 -7.03 -8.18 18.17
N VAL A 190 -8.24 -8.13 17.57
CA VAL A 190 -8.46 -8.57 16.19
C VAL A 190 -7.74 -7.67 15.18
N ILE A 191 -7.70 -6.35 15.42
CA ILE A 191 -7.08 -5.40 14.49
C ILE A 191 -5.56 -5.48 14.54
N PHE A 192 -4.96 -5.59 15.74
CA PHE A 192 -3.52 -5.45 15.92
C PHE A 192 -2.76 -6.77 16.11
N LEU A 193 -3.42 -7.84 16.58
CA LEU A 193 -2.76 -9.11 16.79
C LEU A 193 -2.78 -9.97 15.51
N ASN A 194 -2.14 -9.44 14.46
CA ASN A 194 -1.96 -10.11 13.17
C ASN A 194 -0.46 -10.40 12.97
N THR A 195 0.05 -11.42 13.66
CA THR A 195 1.48 -11.77 13.70
C THR A 195 1.61 -13.30 13.83
N PRO A 196 2.66 -13.94 13.30
CA PRO A 196 3.74 -13.38 12.48
C PRO A 196 3.24 -12.88 11.11
N ALA A 197 4.06 -12.04 10.47
CA ALA A 197 3.77 -11.53 9.14
C ALA A 197 4.59 -12.25 8.07
N ILE A 198 3.94 -12.51 6.94
CA ILE A 198 4.52 -13.11 5.75
C ILE A 198 4.47 -12.05 4.63
N THR A 199 5.63 -11.77 4.02
CA THR A 199 5.74 -10.84 2.90
C THR A 199 6.19 -11.60 1.66
N TYR A 200 5.51 -11.37 0.55
CA TYR A 200 5.96 -11.74 -0.78
C TYR A 200 6.28 -10.48 -1.57
N ALA A 201 7.53 -10.29 -1.94
CA ALA A 201 7.99 -9.23 -2.82
C ALA A 201 8.29 -9.81 -4.20
N ALA A 202 7.88 -9.12 -5.26
CA ALA A 202 7.97 -9.63 -6.64
C ALA A 202 9.40 -10.04 -7.03
N VAL A 203 10.41 -9.26 -6.62
CA VAL A 203 11.83 -9.51 -6.91
C VAL A 203 12.51 -10.36 -5.85
N HIS A 204 12.18 -10.11 -4.57
CA HIS A 204 12.90 -10.70 -3.43
C HIS A 204 12.26 -12.00 -2.91
N GLY A 205 11.08 -12.37 -3.41
CA GLY A 205 10.36 -13.57 -2.97
C GLY A 205 9.77 -13.45 -1.56
N LEU A 206 9.73 -14.58 -0.85
CA LEU A 206 9.13 -14.70 0.47
C LEU A 206 10.09 -14.26 1.58
N SER A 207 9.54 -13.50 2.54
CA SER A 207 10.22 -13.15 3.77
C SER A 207 9.27 -13.25 4.98
N PHE A 208 9.84 -13.46 6.16
CA PHE A 208 9.14 -13.67 7.42
C PHE A 208 9.54 -12.62 8.44
N LYS A 209 8.55 -12.05 9.16
CA LYS A 209 8.78 -11.17 10.30
C LYS A 209 7.92 -11.62 11.47
N LEU A 210 8.53 -11.90 12.62
CA LEU A 210 7.83 -12.35 13.82
C LEU A 210 6.88 -11.27 14.35
N ILE A 211 7.32 -10.02 14.37
CA ILE A 211 6.51 -8.87 14.80
C ILE A 211 6.50 -7.86 13.68
N ASN A 212 5.31 -7.59 13.14
CA ASN A 212 5.09 -6.54 12.15
C ASN A 212 3.66 -6.03 12.28
N LEU A 213 3.51 -4.77 12.70
CA LEU A 213 2.19 -4.13 12.83
C LEU A 213 1.65 -3.80 11.45
N GLN A 214 0.48 -4.38 11.15
CA GLN A 214 -0.24 -4.14 9.90
C GLN A 214 -1.41 -3.18 10.16
N ILE A 215 -1.43 -2.05 9.46
CA ILE A 215 -2.42 -0.98 9.68
C ILE A 215 -3.80 -1.36 9.13
N LEU A 216 -3.84 -2.06 7.98
CA LEU A 216 -5.08 -2.40 7.28
C LEU A 216 -5.61 -3.79 7.70
N LEU A 217 -6.01 -3.94 8.99
CA LEU A 217 -6.61 -5.19 9.49
C LEU A 217 -5.79 -6.44 9.18
N GLY A 218 -4.46 -6.31 9.26
CA GLY A 218 -3.55 -7.44 9.08
C GLY A 218 -2.88 -7.55 7.73
N ILE A 219 -3.01 -6.55 6.84
CA ILE A 219 -2.31 -6.52 5.56
C ILE A 219 -1.59 -5.19 5.31
N SER A 220 -0.58 -5.23 4.46
CA SER A 220 -0.03 -4.08 3.74
C SER A 220 0.38 -4.51 2.34
N PHE A 221 0.35 -3.57 1.41
CA PHE A 221 0.77 -3.83 0.03
C PHE A 221 1.42 -2.59 -0.57
N GLY A 222 2.28 -2.83 -1.55
CA GLY A 222 2.84 -1.81 -2.43
C GLY A 222 2.83 -2.34 -3.85
N TYR A 223 2.48 -1.49 -4.78
CA TYR A 223 2.59 -1.78 -6.21
C TYR A 223 3.23 -0.56 -6.88
N MET A 224 4.55 -0.59 -7.00
CA MET A 224 5.36 0.50 -7.56
C MET A 224 6.51 -0.11 -8.38
N GLY A 225 6.21 -0.51 -9.61
CA GLY A 225 7.13 -1.24 -10.49
C GLY A 225 7.49 -2.64 -9.95
N TYR A 226 8.36 -3.36 -10.65
CA TYR A 226 8.76 -4.71 -10.24
C TYR A 226 9.57 -4.70 -8.93
N LEU A 227 10.46 -3.71 -8.78
CA LEU A 227 11.38 -3.62 -7.64
C LEU A 227 10.65 -3.48 -6.30
N ASN A 228 9.60 -2.66 -6.24
CA ASN A 228 8.91 -2.28 -5.00
C ASN A 228 7.49 -2.85 -4.88
N SER A 229 7.17 -3.92 -5.64
CA SER A 229 5.87 -4.58 -5.52
C SER A 229 5.91 -5.68 -4.47
N TYR A 230 5.05 -5.56 -3.46
CA TYR A 230 4.96 -6.54 -2.37
C TYR A 230 3.54 -6.64 -1.81
N TRP A 231 3.23 -7.80 -1.27
CA TRP A 231 2.12 -8.07 -0.38
C TRP A 231 2.64 -8.56 0.96
N THR A 232 2.08 -8.05 2.04
CA THR A 232 2.36 -8.55 3.39
C THR A 232 1.03 -8.85 4.05
N PHE A 233 0.93 -10.00 4.71
CA PHE A 233 -0.18 -10.28 5.60
C PHE A 233 0.31 -10.89 6.90
N GLY A 234 -0.36 -10.57 7.99
CA GLY A 234 -0.15 -11.19 9.29
C GLY A 234 -1.12 -12.34 9.51
N ILE A 235 -0.66 -13.39 10.18
CA ILE A 235 -1.55 -14.45 10.64
C ILE A 235 -2.51 -13.87 11.68
N PRO A 236 -3.85 -13.92 11.47
CA PRO A 236 -4.81 -13.21 12.30
C PRO A 236 -5.06 -13.93 13.65
N LEU A 237 -4.03 -14.01 14.50
CA LEU A 237 -4.12 -14.73 15.79
C LEU A 237 -5.24 -14.18 16.67
N GLY A 238 -5.41 -12.86 16.74
CA GLY A 238 -6.51 -12.24 17.48
C GLY A 238 -7.87 -12.62 16.94
N GLY A 239 -8.00 -12.63 15.60
CA GLY A 239 -9.21 -13.07 14.91
C GLY A 239 -9.52 -14.54 15.16
N LEU A 240 -8.53 -15.42 14.99
CA LEU A 240 -8.66 -16.86 15.19
C LEU A 240 -9.06 -17.21 16.64
N TYR A 241 -8.40 -16.57 17.63
CA TYR A 241 -8.72 -16.78 19.04
C TYR A 241 -10.18 -16.42 19.35
N TRP A 242 -10.63 -15.23 18.92
CA TRP A 242 -12.01 -14.81 19.21
C TRP A 242 -13.03 -15.58 18.39
N PHE A 243 -12.73 -15.97 17.17
CA PHE A 243 -13.59 -16.84 16.37
C PHE A 243 -13.81 -18.20 17.04
N TRP A 244 -12.73 -18.82 17.51
CA TRP A 244 -12.81 -20.10 18.25
C TRP A 244 -13.62 -19.94 19.54
N LYS A 245 -13.35 -18.91 20.34
CA LYS A 245 -14.06 -18.66 21.60
C LYS A 245 -15.57 -18.41 21.41
N LEU A 246 -15.94 -17.68 20.37
CA LEU A 246 -17.34 -17.46 20.03
C LEU A 246 -18.04 -18.75 19.60
N ARG A 247 -17.35 -19.64 18.90
CA ARG A 247 -17.88 -20.97 18.56
C ARG A 247 -18.11 -21.84 19.80
N GLN A 248 -17.18 -21.88 20.75
CA GLN A 248 -17.36 -22.60 21.99
C GLN A 248 -18.61 -22.12 22.74
N GLN A 249 -18.78 -20.82 22.93
CA GLN A 249 -19.95 -20.26 23.61
C GLN A 249 -21.28 -20.62 22.93
N LYS A 250 -21.27 -20.74 21.62
CA LYS A 250 -22.49 -21.13 20.87
C LYS A 250 -22.83 -22.60 21.06
N ASN A 251 -21.83 -23.46 21.28
CA ASN A 251 -22.01 -24.90 21.50
C ASN A 251 -22.33 -25.23 22.96
N GLU A 252 -22.01 -24.30 23.91
CA GLU A 252 -22.26 -24.47 25.36
C GLU A 252 -23.65 -23.98 25.81
N VAL A 253 -24.45 -23.33 24.92
CA VAL A 253 -25.87 -23.06 25.18
C VAL A 253 -26.65 -24.34 24.90
N PRO A 254 -27.10 -25.09 25.95
CA PRO A 254 -27.93 -26.28 25.71
C PRO A 254 -29.25 -25.84 25.10
N GLU A 255 -29.85 -26.70 24.26
CA GLU A 255 -31.23 -26.67 23.80
C GLU A 255 -32.22 -26.87 24.98
N THR A 256 -32.23 -26.03 25.99
CA THR A 256 -33.05 -26.18 27.20
C THR A 256 -34.19 -25.17 27.27
N GLU A 257 -34.66 -24.63 26.16
CA GLU A 257 -35.84 -23.76 26.17
C GLU A 257 -36.94 -24.12 25.17
N THR A 258 -37.07 -25.40 24.80
CA THR A 258 -38.17 -25.80 23.91
C THR A 258 -39.08 -26.90 24.51
N THR A 259 -39.08 -27.05 25.86
CA THR A 259 -39.93 -28.11 26.48
C THR A 259 -40.65 -27.60 27.73
N THR A 260 -41.21 -26.39 27.72
CA THR A 260 -42.08 -25.93 28.84
C THR A 260 -43.34 -25.20 28.37
N GLU A 261 -43.88 -25.55 27.21
CA GLU A 261 -45.19 -25.05 26.76
C GLU A 261 -46.13 -26.15 26.26
N GLN A 262 -46.12 -27.34 26.86
CA GLN A 262 -47.18 -28.35 26.62
C GLN A 262 -47.44 -29.16 27.87
N ASN A 263 -47.89 -28.57 28.96
CA ASN A 263 -48.65 -29.21 30.01
C ASN A 263 -49.54 -28.17 30.69
N ILE A 264 -50.50 -27.64 29.99
CA ILE A 264 -51.73 -27.13 30.62
C ILE A 264 -52.66 -28.33 30.64
N GLU A 265 -52.61 -29.03 31.75
CA GLU A 265 -53.52 -30.10 32.12
C GLU A 265 -54.93 -29.54 32.18
N GLU A 266 -55.84 -30.10 31.37
CA GLU A 266 -57.29 -29.86 31.45
C GLU A 266 -57.77 -30.38 32.80
N GLU A 267 -58.15 -29.47 33.71
CA GLU A 267 -58.85 -29.79 34.95
C GLU A 267 -60.31 -30.13 34.63
N PRO A 268 -60.84 -31.34 35.02
CA PRO A 268 -62.24 -31.75 34.71
C PRO A 268 -63.21 -30.99 35.59
N LEU A 269 -64.17 -30.30 34.97
CA LEU A 269 -65.35 -29.67 35.57
C LEU A 269 -66.20 -30.65 36.35
N HIS A 270 -66.11 -30.68 37.68
CA HIS A 270 -67.03 -31.32 38.55
C HIS A 270 -68.36 -30.57 38.57
N HIS A 271 -69.39 -31.17 37.95
CA HIS A 271 -70.79 -30.80 38.06
C HIS A 271 -71.32 -31.25 39.44
N ASN A 272 -71.43 -30.32 40.38
CA ASN A 272 -72.25 -30.55 41.59
C ASN A 272 -73.71 -30.19 41.33
N VAL A 273 -74.51 -31.23 41.15
CA VAL A 273 -75.97 -31.16 41.16
C VAL A 273 -76.43 -31.25 42.61
N THR A 274 -77.05 -30.20 43.17
CA THR A 274 -77.69 -30.18 44.46
C THR A 274 -79.19 -30.50 44.22
N PRO A 275 -79.77 -31.48 44.85
CA PRO A 275 -81.22 -31.69 44.76
C PRO A 275 -81.95 -30.82 45.80
N THR A 276 -82.87 -30.01 45.33
CA THR A 276 -83.91 -29.35 46.19
C THR A 276 -85.05 -30.27 46.45
N ALA A 277 -85.32 -30.54 47.71
CA ALA A 277 -86.55 -31.11 48.19
C ALA A 277 -87.47 -30.00 48.67
N GLU A 278 -88.77 -30.16 48.34
CA GLU A 278 -90.04 -29.50 48.76
C GLU A 278 -90.22 -28.02 48.40
#